data_3fb434c94673123d30655cd0489e063b
#
_entry.id   3fb434c94673123d30655cd0489e063b
#
_cell.length_a   1.000
_cell.length_b   1.000
_cell.length_c   1.000
_cell.angle_alpha   90.00
_cell.angle_beta   90.00
_cell.angle_gamma   90.00
#
_symmetry.space_group_name_H-M   'P 1'
#
loop_
_entity.id
_entity.type
_entity.pdbx_description
1 polymer ?
#
loop_
_entity_poly.entity_id
_entity_poly.type
_entity_poly.pdbx_seq_one_letter_code
_entity_poly.pdbx_strand_id
1 'polypeptide(L)'
;MSKYPAGHAASAIYEGSSGNPYLDAMPDMLSPEQFARVIASYPPIPHDLAQMSPEERRGLLPSLASIYVPTPYQYAIYDTLYRAIATTYRTADVVESTRAINAYYCGQSTDYATQADSGSILGVPGCGKTATVRRCLSTMPQVIEHVEYQGQPLFCKQILWLHVECPSDCSVKTLGFGIMAALDRAIGSKY
;
A
#
# COMPACT_ATOMS: atom_id res chain seq x y z
N MET A 1 -8.36 5.44 -12.56
CA MET A 1 -8.21 6.07 -11.24
C MET A 1 -7.92 4.98 -10.23
N SER A 2 -6.94 5.17 -9.35
CA SER A 2 -6.67 4.21 -8.28
C SER A 2 -7.90 4.07 -7.38
N LYS A 3 -8.25 2.85 -6.98
CA LYS A 3 -9.36 2.59 -6.05
C LYS A 3 -9.09 3.25 -4.70
N TYR A 4 -7.81 3.34 -4.32
CA TYR A 4 -7.36 3.94 -3.07
C TYR A 4 -6.21 4.93 -3.34
N PRO A 5 -6.42 6.24 -3.32
CA PRO A 5 -5.33 7.22 -3.36
C PRO A 5 -4.45 7.11 -2.11
N ALA A 6 -3.18 7.50 -2.23
CA ALA A 6 -2.25 7.50 -1.09
C ALA A 6 -2.82 8.36 0.05
N GLY A 7 -2.74 7.87 1.28
CA GLY A 7 -3.30 8.53 2.47
C GLY A 7 -4.79 8.28 2.71
N HIS A 8 -5.43 7.37 1.97
CA HIS A 8 -6.83 7.04 2.17
C HIS A 8 -6.98 6.02 3.32
N ALA A 9 -7.68 6.43 4.37
CA ALA A 9 -8.18 5.52 5.41
C ALA A 9 -9.51 4.93 4.96
N ALA A 10 -9.68 3.62 5.11
CA ALA A 10 -10.93 2.91 4.88
C ALA A 10 -11.45 2.39 6.22
N SER A 11 -12.76 2.40 6.41
CA SER A 11 -13.38 1.69 7.54
C SER A 11 -13.25 0.19 7.31
N ALA A 12 -13.00 -0.57 8.38
CA ALA A 12 -12.91 -2.01 8.32
C ALA A 12 -14.24 -2.63 7.85
N ILE A 13 -14.16 -3.48 6.83
CA ILE A 13 -15.25 -4.34 6.36
C ILE A 13 -14.73 -5.76 6.50
N TYR A 14 -15.39 -6.57 7.32
CA TYR A 14 -14.94 -7.93 7.60
C TYR A 14 -15.64 -8.91 6.66
N GLU A 15 -14.95 -9.33 5.60
CA GLU A 15 -15.43 -10.32 4.64
C GLU A 15 -15.04 -11.75 5.02
N GLY A 16 -14.00 -11.89 5.87
CA GLY A 16 -13.49 -13.16 6.37
C GLY A 16 -14.06 -13.56 7.73
N SER A 17 -13.81 -14.81 8.11
CA SER A 17 -14.16 -15.38 9.41
C SER A 17 -12.99 -16.15 10.01
N SER A 18 -11.77 -15.67 9.78
CA SER A 18 -10.54 -16.33 10.26
C SER A 18 -10.36 -16.25 11.78
N GLY A 19 -11.09 -15.37 12.43
CA GLY A 19 -10.90 -15.02 13.84
C GLY A 19 -9.79 -13.98 14.06
N ASN A 20 -9.18 -13.50 12.98
CA ASN A 20 -8.18 -12.46 13.04
C ASN A 20 -8.72 -11.18 12.37
N PRO A 21 -9.04 -10.12 13.14
CA PRO A 21 -9.66 -8.90 12.61
C PRO A 21 -8.81 -8.22 11.54
N TYR A 22 -7.50 -8.35 11.61
CA TYR A 22 -6.60 -7.72 10.64
C TYR A 22 -6.63 -8.42 9.28
N LEU A 23 -6.72 -9.75 9.27
CA LEU A 23 -6.88 -10.51 8.03
C LEU A 23 -8.28 -10.37 7.45
N ASP A 24 -9.30 -10.44 8.31
CA ASP A 24 -10.69 -10.39 7.89
C ASP A 24 -11.08 -9.01 7.31
N ALA A 25 -10.34 -7.95 7.67
CA ALA A 25 -10.53 -6.60 7.13
C ALA A 25 -9.67 -6.31 5.90
N MET A 26 -8.72 -7.17 5.55
CA MET A 26 -7.93 -6.99 4.32
C MET A 26 -8.82 -7.20 3.09
N PRO A 27 -8.68 -6.33 2.05
CA PRO A 27 -9.37 -6.60 0.80
C PRO A 27 -8.88 -7.91 0.18
N ASP A 28 -9.78 -8.63 -0.48
CA ASP A 28 -9.43 -9.85 -1.20
C ASP A 28 -8.34 -9.63 -2.24
N MET A 29 -7.53 -10.67 -2.44
CA MET A 29 -6.52 -10.66 -3.48
C MET A 29 -7.17 -10.61 -4.86
N LEU A 30 -6.75 -9.64 -5.66
CA LEU A 30 -7.26 -9.49 -7.02
C LEU A 30 -6.76 -10.63 -7.93
N SER A 31 -7.62 -11.12 -8.82
CA SER A 31 -7.18 -11.99 -9.92
C SER A 31 -6.28 -11.21 -10.91
N PRO A 32 -5.49 -11.91 -11.75
CA PRO A 32 -4.66 -11.23 -12.76
C PRO A 32 -5.45 -10.26 -13.64
N GLU A 33 -6.67 -10.64 -14.04
CA GLU A 33 -7.54 -9.84 -14.89
C GLU A 33 -8.11 -8.63 -14.13
N GLN A 34 -8.52 -8.82 -12.87
CA GLN A 34 -9.00 -7.75 -12.01
C GLN A 34 -7.89 -6.74 -11.73
N PHE A 35 -6.70 -7.24 -11.37
CA PHE A 35 -5.52 -6.41 -11.15
C PHE A 35 -5.19 -5.58 -12.38
N ALA A 36 -5.11 -6.20 -13.56
CA ALA A 36 -4.83 -5.50 -14.79
C ALA A 36 -5.83 -4.37 -15.06
N ARG A 37 -7.13 -4.60 -14.84
CA ARG A 37 -8.17 -3.56 -15.00
C ARG A 37 -8.02 -2.41 -14.02
N VAL A 38 -7.65 -2.71 -12.77
CA VAL A 38 -7.52 -1.69 -11.71
C VAL A 38 -6.33 -0.79 -11.93
N ILE A 39 -5.18 -1.35 -12.34
CA ILE A 39 -3.95 -0.56 -12.50
C ILE A 39 -3.81 0.10 -13.88
N ALA A 40 -4.54 -0.39 -14.89
CA ALA A 40 -4.53 0.20 -16.22
C ALA A 40 -4.99 1.65 -16.18
N SER A 41 -4.34 2.50 -16.94
CA SER A 41 -4.74 3.89 -17.12
C SER A 41 -4.59 4.28 -18.57
N TYR A 42 -5.68 4.79 -19.15
CA TYR A 42 -5.72 5.27 -20.51
C TYR A 42 -6.42 6.63 -20.51
N PRO A 43 -5.78 7.68 -21.03
CA PRO A 43 -6.45 8.97 -21.19
C PRO A 43 -7.59 8.83 -22.22
N PRO A 44 -8.67 9.59 -22.06
CA PRO A 44 -9.72 9.63 -23.06
C PRO A 44 -9.14 10.18 -24.39
N ILE A 45 -9.43 9.46 -25.48
CA ILE A 45 -9.08 9.91 -26.82
C ILE A 45 -10.27 10.69 -27.38
N PRO A 46 -10.12 11.96 -27.77
CA PRO A 46 -11.21 12.71 -28.40
C PRO A 46 -11.69 12.02 -29.68
N HIS A 47 -13.00 11.97 -29.88
CA HIS A 47 -13.60 11.37 -31.10
C HIS A 47 -13.26 12.14 -32.36
N ASP A 48 -13.02 13.44 -32.25
CA ASP A 48 -12.73 14.38 -33.33
C ASP A 48 -11.24 14.68 -33.52
N LEU A 49 -10.37 13.82 -33.00
CA LEU A 49 -8.89 14.02 -33.03
C LEU A 49 -8.38 14.38 -34.43
N ALA A 50 -8.95 13.82 -35.50
CA ALA A 50 -8.57 14.10 -36.88
C ALA A 50 -8.93 15.49 -37.35
N GLN A 51 -9.95 16.11 -36.73
CA GLN A 51 -10.45 17.45 -37.07
C GLN A 51 -9.82 18.55 -36.22
N MET A 52 -9.13 18.20 -35.14
CA MET A 52 -8.47 19.13 -34.25
C MET A 52 -7.28 19.82 -34.94
N SER A 53 -7.07 21.08 -34.62
CA SER A 53 -5.90 21.83 -35.04
C SER A 53 -4.60 21.24 -34.51
N PRO A 54 -3.45 21.50 -35.12
CA PRO A 54 -2.14 21.04 -34.61
C PRO A 54 -1.86 21.49 -33.17
N GLU A 55 -2.33 22.64 -32.77
CA GLU A 55 -2.13 23.23 -31.44
C GLU A 55 -2.97 22.48 -30.39
N GLU A 56 -4.23 22.23 -30.68
CA GLU A 56 -5.12 21.42 -29.82
C GLU A 56 -4.57 20.00 -29.63
N ARG A 57 -4.10 19.35 -30.71
CA ARG A 57 -3.45 18.02 -30.63
C ARG A 57 -2.19 18.05 -29.77
N ARG A 58 -1.37 19.09 -29.84
CA ARG A 58 -0.21 19.24 -28.94
C ARG A 58 -0.62 19.40 -27.50
N GLY A 59 -1.74 20.03 -27.20
CA GLY A 59 -2.30 20.17 -25.87
C GLY A 59 -2.67 18.83 -25.23
N LEU A 60 -2.88 17.76 -26.02
CA LEU A 60 -3.17 16.42 -25.55
C LEU A 60 -1.92 15.61 -25.17
N LEU A 61 -0.72 16.00 -25.63
CA LEU A 61 0.51 15.24 -25.39
C LEU A 61 0.80 14.98 -23.91
N PRO A 62 0.59 15.92 -22.97
CA PRO A 62 0.79 15.65 -21.55
C PRO A 62 -0.06 14.50 -21.01
N SER A 63 -1.24 14.24 -21.59
CA SER A 63 -2.11 13.16 -21.17
C SER A 63 -1.50 11.76 -21.44
N LEU A 64 -0.59 11.66 -22.41
CA LEU A 64 0.10 10.40 -22.72
C LEU A 64 0.97 9.92 -21.55
N ALA A 65 1.44 10.82 -20.68
CA ALA A 65 2.19 10.47 -19.49
C ALA A 65 1.34 9.67 -18.47
N SER A 66 0.00 9.70 -18.59
CA SER A 66 -0.90 8.94 -17.73
C SER A 66 -1.15 7.51 -18.25
N ILE A 67 -0.67 7.16 -19.44
CA ILE A 67 -0.83 5.80 -19.97
C ILE A 67 -0.06 4.81 -19.10
N TYR A 68 -0.77 3.79 -18.69
CA TYR A 68 -0.17 2.67 -17.96
C TYR A 68 -0.75 1.35 -18.47
N VAL A 69 0.10 0.55 -19.08
CA VAL A 69 -0.27 -0.75 -19.63
C VAL A 69 0.20 -1.84 -18.67
N PRO A 70 -0.72 -2.63 -18.11
CA PRO A 70 -0.38 -3.76 -17.24
C PRO A 70 0.41 -4.84 -17.98
N THR A 71 1.33 -5.46 -17.27
CA THR A 71 2.13 -6.59 -17.76
C THR A 71 2.12 -7.73 -16.74
N PRO A 72 2.32 -9.00 -17.16
CA PRO A 72 2.24 -10.16 -16.27
C PRO A 72 3.22 -10.11 -15.09
N TYR A 73 4.43 -9.57 -15.27
CA TYR A 73 5.40 -9.48 -14.18
C TYR A 73 4.98 -8.48 -13.08
N GLN A 74 4.15 -7.50 -13.42
CA GLN A 74 3.61 -6.56 -12.42
C GLN A 74 2.62 -7.27 -11.49
N TYR A 75 1.86 -8.23 -12.01
CA TYR A 75 1.02 -9.07 -11.17
C TYR A 75 1.85 -9.94 -10.22
N ALA A 76 2.99 -10.50 -10.67
CA ALA A 76 3.87 -11.24 -9.78
C ALA A 76 4.42 -10.39 -8.63
N ILE A 77 4.74 -9.11 -8.90
CA ILE A 77 5.14 -8.16 -7.86
C ILE A 77 3.97 -7.90 -6.89
N TYR A 78 2.77 -7.69 -7.41
CA TYR A 78 1.56 -7.50 -6.60
C TYR A 78 1.29 -8.72 -5.71
N ASP A 79 1.33 -9.93 -6.26
CA ASP A 79 1.14 -11.19 -5.52
C ASP A 79 2.14 -11.30 -4.36
N THR A 80 3.42 -11.01 -4.64
CA THR A 80 4.48 -11.04 -3.62
C THR A 80 4.21 -10.03 -2.51
N LEU A 81 3.87 -8.78 -2.84
CA LEU A 81 3.59 -7.73 -1.87
C LEU A 81 2.35 -8.06 -1.04
N TYR A 82 1.26 -8.50 -1.67
CA TYR A 82 0.03 -8.88 -0.99
C TYR A 82 0.27 -10.01 0.01
N ARG A 83 0.98 -11.06 -0.41
CA ARG A 83 1.29 -12.21 0.46
C ARG A 83 2.20 -11.83 1.62
N ALA A 84 3.19 -10.97 1.41
CA ALA A 84 4.05 -10.48 2.48
C ALA A 84 3.24 -9.73 3.55
N ILE A 85 2.34 -8.83 3.13
CA ILE A 85 1.43 -8.11 4.03
C ILE A 85 0.51 -9.10 4.77
N ALA A 86 -0.15 -10.02 4.05
CA ALA A 86 -1.05 -10.99 4.64
C ALA A 86 -0.34 -11.92 5.63
N THR A 87 0.89 -12.35 5.33
CA THR A 87 1.70 -13.19 6.22
C THR A 87 2.07 -12.44 7.50
N THR A 88 2.46 -11.18 7.40
CA THR A 88 2.75 -10.34 8.57
C THR A 88 1.54 -10.29 9.51
N TYR A 89 0.35 -10.04 8.99
CA TYR A 89 -0.86 -9.99 9.81
C TYR A 89 -1.38 -11.35 10.26
N ARG A 90 -1.06 -12.44 9.56
CA ARG A 90 -1.40 -13.80 9.99
C ARG A 90 -0.64 -14.22 11.22
N THR A 91 0.61 -13.82 11.34
CA THR A 91 1.48 -14.13 12.48
C THR A 91 1.37 -13.11 13.61
N ALA A 92 0.75 -11.95 13.36
CA ALA A 92 0.56 -10.93 14.38
C ALA A 92 -0.54 -11.33 15.37
N ASP A 93 -0.13 -11.76 16.57
CA ASP A 93 -1.04 -11.87 17.70
C ASP A 93 -1.23 -10.49 18.34
N VAL A 94 -2.48 -9.99 18.27
CA VAL A 94 -2.85 -8.67 18.79
C VAL A 94 -2.58 -8.57 20.29
N VAL A 95 -2.86 -9.64 21.04
CA VAL A 95 -2.71 -9.67 22.48
C VAL A 95 -1.24 -9.70 22.86
N GLU A 96 -0.46 -10.51 22.16
CA GLU A 96 0.97 -10.63 22.40
C GLU A 96 1.72 -9.36 22.01
N SER A 97 1.37 -8.77 20.86
CA SER A 97 1.91 -7.47 20.41
C SER A 97 1.63 -6.37 21.44
N THR A 98 0.41 -6.29 21.96
CA THR A 98 0.04 -5.29 22.97
C THR A 98 0.80 -5.52 24.27
N ARG A 99 0.97 -6.78 24.70
CA ARG A 99 1.75 -7.11 25.89
C ARG A 99 3.23 -6.72 25.71
N ALA A 100 3.80 -7.03 24.56
CA ALA A 100 5.20 -6.68 24.24
C ALA A 100 5.43 -5.18 24.27
N ILE A 101 4.52 -4.39 23.66
CA ILE A 101 4.58 -2.92 23.68
C ILE A 101 4.48 -2.39 25.13
N ASN A 102 3.54 -2.89 25.91
CA ASN A 102 3.38 -2.48 27.31
C ASN A 102 4.61 -2.84 28.15
N ALA A 103 5.17 -4.03 27.97
CA ALA A 103 6.39 -4.45 28.66
C ALA A 103 7.59 -3.56 28.29
N TYR A 104 7.72 -3.18 27.02
CA TYR A 104 8.75 -2.22 26.57
C TYR A 104 8.61 -0.87 27.28
N TYR A 105 7.40 -0.31 27.37
CA TYR A 105 7.17 0.94 28.10
C TYR A 105 7.43 0.81 29.61
N CYS A 106 7.31 -0.39 30.17
CA CYS A 106 7.65 -0.68 31.56
C CYS A 106 9.15 -0.97 31.76
N GLY A 107 9.98 -0.80 30.76
CA GLY A 107 11.44 -1.04 30.82
C GLY A 107 11.83 -2.52 30.91
N GLN A 108 10.93 -3.42 30.53
CA GLN A 108 11.20 -4.86 30.42
C GLN A 108 11.72 -5.18 29.03
N SER A 109 12.80 -5.98 28.92
CA SER A 109 13.22 -6.50 27.61
C SER A 109 12.23 -7.54 27.12
N THR A 110 11.72 -7.36 25.92
CA THR A 110 10.85 -8.35 25.29
C THR A 110 11.56 -8.93 24.08
N ASP A 111 11.69 -10.25 24.03
CA ASP A 111 12.15 -10.98 22.85
C ASP A 111 11.02 -11.09 21.82
N TYR A 112 10.42 -9.94 21.43
CA TYR A 112 9.43 -9.92 20.37
C TYR A 112 10.12 -10.07 19.03
N ALA A 113 10.19 -11.30 18.55
CA ALA A 113 10.72 -11.61 17.23
C ALA A 113 9.66 -11.29 16.18
N THR A 114 9.83 -10.18 15.45
CA THR A 114 9.06 -9.94 14.23
C THR A 114 9.67 -10.74 13.09
N GLN A 115 8.87 -11.62 12.47
CA GLN A 115 9.24 -12.23 11.21
C GLN A 115 9.01 -11.20 10.10
N ALA A 116 10.10 -10.65 9.55
CA ALA A 116 10.01 -9.72 8.43
C ALA A 116 10.48 -10.41 7.15
N ASP A 117 9.61 -10.51 6.17
CA ASP A 117 9.98 -10.90 4.82
C ASP A 117 10.64 -9.71 4.11
N SER A 118 11.73 -9.95 3.42
CA SER A 118 12.40 -8.95 2.59
C SER A 118 12.45 -9.39 1.15
N GLY A 119 12.31 -8.43 0.25
CA GLY A 119 12.38 -8.69 -1.20
C GLY A 119 13.08 -7.57 -1.94
N SER A 120 13.59 -7.86 -3.12
CA SER A 120 14.20 -6.86 -4.00
C SER A 120 13.63 -6.96 -5.42
N ILE A 121 13.49 -5.80 -6.06
CA ILE A 121 13.10 -5.70 -7.46
C ILE A 121 14.29 -5.19 -8.25
N LEU A 122 14.87 -6.06 -9.06
CA LEU A 122 16.00 -5.75 -9.91
C LEU A 122 15.54 -5.43 -11.33
N GLY A 123 16.20 -4.48 -11.97
CA GLY A 123 15.91 -4.10 -13.35
C GLY A 123 16.69 -2.84 -13.75
N VAL A 124 16.79 -2.60 -15.05
CA VAL A 124 17.49 -1.42 -15.60
C VAL A 124 16.84 -0.11 -15.14
N PRO A 125 17.60 0.98 -15.07
CA PRO A 125 17.04 2.31 -14.80
C PRO A 125 15.91 2.63 -15.80
N GLY A 126 14.85 3.28 -15.33
CA GLY A 126 13.73 3.69 -16.18
C GLY A 126 12.71 2.61 -16.53
N CYS A 127 12.89 1.34 -16.15
CA CYS A 127 11.93 0.26 -16.45
C CYS A 127 10.63 0.30 -15.62
N GLY A 128 10.41 1.33 -14.82
CA GLY A 128 9.15 1.53 -14.09
C GLY A 128 9.03 0.83 -12.74
N LYS A 129 10.12 0.37 -12.12
CA LYS A 129 10.09 -0.33 -10.81
C LYS A 129 9.26 0.41 -9.75
N THR A 130 9.60 1.65 -9.49
CA THR A 130 8.90 2.48 -8.49
C THR A 130 7.44 2.72 -8.86
N ALA A 131 7.16 2.98 -10.14
CA ALA A 131 5.79 3.16 -10.64
C ALA A 131 4.96 1.89 -10.43
N THR A 132 5.54 0.72 -10.68
CA THR A 132 4.90 -0.58 -10.47
C THR A 132 4.55 -0.78 -8.99
N VAL A 133 5.52 -0.61 -8.08
CA VAL A 133 5.28 -0.76 -6.65
C VAL A 133 4.18 0.18 -6.16
N ARG A 134 4.25 1.46 -6.53
CA ARG A 134 3.21 2.45 -6.16
C ARG A 134 1.84 2.05 -6.68
N ARG A 135 1.75 1.52 -7.90
CA ARG A 135 0.48 1.05 -8.47
C ARG A 135 -0.03 -0.23 -7.79
N CYS A 136 0.84 -1.18 -7.46
CA CYS A 136 0.46 -2.34 -6.67
C CYS A 136 -0.09 -1.94 -5.30
N LEU A 137 0.61 -1.07 -4.58
CA LEU A 137 0.17 -0.59 -3.27
C LEU A 137 -1.16 0.19 -3.34
N SER A 138 -1.39 0.94 -4.42
CA SER A 138 -2.63 1.69 -4.62
C SER A 138 -3.87 0.83 -4.88
N THR A 139 -3.73 -0.48 -5.03
CA THR A 139 -4.87 -1.41 -5.10
C THR A 139 -5.44 -1.75 -3.72
N MET A 140 -4.70 -1.41 -2.66
CA MET A 140 -5.06 -1.66 -1.26
C MET A 140 -5.17 -0.33 -0.50
N PRO A 141 -6.06 -0.21 0.50
CA PRO A 141 -6.08 0.95 1.37
C PRO A 141 -4.74 1.06 2.12
N GLN A 142 -4.29 2.27 2.41
CA GLN A 142 -3.09 2.46 3.21
C GLN A 142 -3.34 2.16 4.68
N VAL A 143 -4.50 2.59 5.17
CA VAL A 143 -4.92 2.43 6.56
C VAL A 143 -6.33 1.86 6.59
N ILE A 144 -6.57 0.91 7.50
CA ILE A 144 -7.90 0.39 7.81
C ILE A 144 -8.20 0.79 9.26
N GLU A 145 -9.33 1.46 9.48
CA GLU A 145 -9.80 1.86 10.81
C GLU A 145 -10.77 0.81 11.33
N HIS A 146 -10.43 0.23 12.46
CA HIS A 146 -11.26 -0.73 13.19
C HIS A 146 -12.00 -0.01 14.30
N VAL A 147 -13.27 -0.33 14.47
CA VAL A 147 -14.14 0.18 15.54
C VAL A 147 -14.68 -0.96 16.39
N GLU A 148 -15.07 -2.06 15.74
CA GLU A 148 -15.68 -3.21 16.38
C GLU A 148 -15.32 -4.48 15.58
N TYR A 149 -15.16 -5.60 16.26
CA TYR A 149 -14.99 -6.90 15.62
C TYR A 149 -15.78 -7.97 16.41
N GLN A 150 -16.66 -8.70 15.74
CA GLN A 150 -17.52 -9.75 16.32
C GLN A 150 -18.28 -9.30 17.58
N GLY A 151 -18.81 -8.08 17.57
CA GLY A 151 -19.55 -7.51 18.72
C GLY A 151 -18.68 -7.00 19.86
N GLN A 152 -17.35 -6.99 19.70
CA GLN A 152 -16.41 -6.47 20.68
C GLN A 152 -15.75 -5.17 20.19
N PRO A 153 -15.62 -4.13 21.03
CA PRO A 153 -14.93 -2.93 20.66
C PRO A 153 -13.46 -3.17 20.26
N LEU A 154 -13.05 -2.68 19.10
CA LEU A 154 -11.69 -2.78 18.60
C LEU A 154 -11.28 -1.43 17.98
N PHE A 155 -10.79 -0.52 18.80
CA PHE A 155 -10.39 0.82 18.34
C PHE A 155 -8.91 0.84 17.98
N CYS A 156 -8.59 0.59 16.71
CA CYS A 156 -7.21 0.65 16.23
C CYS A 156 -7.15 1.02 14.73
N LYS A 157 -5.97 1.45 14.31
CA LYS A 157 -5.64 1.72 12.90
C LYS A 157 -4.63 0.68 12.43
N GLN A 158 -5.02 -0.12 11.46
CA GLN A 158 -4.15 -1.09 10.78
C GLN A 158 -3.50 -0.39 9.59
N ILE A 159 -2.17 -0.38 9.54
CA ILE A 159 -1.41 0.21 8.44
C ILE A 159 -0.91 -0.92 7.55
N LEU A 160 -1.45 -1.04 6.34
CA LEU A 160 -1.07 -2.11 5.43
C LEU A 160 0.31 -1.87 4.79
N TRP A 161 0.64 -0.62 4.51
CA TRP A 161 1.92 -0.29 3.88
C TRP A 161 2.33 1.16 4.16
N LEU A 162 3.65 1.36 4.17
CA LEU A 162 4.28 2.67 4.15
C LEU A 162 5.27 2.73 2.99
N HIS A 163 5.29 3.84 2.28
CA HIS A 163 6.27 4.11 1.23
C HIS A 163 7.23 5.19 1.72
N VAL A 164 8.50 4.82 1.85
CA VAL A 164 9.57 5.71 2.30
C VAL A 164 10.71 5.64 1.30
N GLU A 165 11.19 6.80 0.87
CA GLU A 165 12.37 6.88 0.01
C GLU A 165 13.65 6.79 0.86
N CYS A 166 14.62 5.99 0.40
CA CYS A 166 15.90 5.91 1.06
C CYS A 166 16.63 7.26 0.91
N PRO A 167 17.09 7.89 2.00
CA PRO A 167 17.77 9.17 1.94
C PRO A 167 19.11 9.05 1.20
N SER A 168 19.47 10.09 0.45
CA SER A 168 20.69 10.13 -0.37
C SER A 168 21.99 10.09 0.45
N ASP A 169 21.90 10.52 1.72
CA ASP A 169 23.02 10.49 2.67
C ASP A 169 23.23 9.12 3.33
N CYS A 170 22.40 8.12 3.00
CA CYS A 170 22.39 6.78 3.61
C CYS A 170 22.34 6.81 5.16
N SER A 171 21.85 7.91 5.75
CA SER A 171 21.75 8.07 7.20
C SER A 171 20.57 7.30 7.77
N VAL A 172 20.84 6.43 8.74
CA VAL A 172 19.79 5.70 9.48
C VAL A 172 18.87 6.67 10.23
N LYS A 173 19.42 7.79 10.74
CA LYS A 173 18.64 8.83 11.41
C LYS A 173 17.65 9.50 10.47
N THR A 174 18.09 9.88 9.27
CA THR A 174 17.21 10.48 8.24
C THR A 174 16.16 9.50 7.76
N LEU A 175 16.53 8.22 7.60
CA LEU A 175 15.56 7.17 7.26
C LEU A 175 14.51 7.01 8.37
N GLY A 176 14.93 6.99 9.65
CA GLY A 176 14.00 6.93 10.79
C GLY A 176 13.00 8.09 10.79
N PHE A 177 13.46 9.32 10.59
CA PHE A 177 12.56 10.46 10.43
C PHE A 177 11.63 10.32 9.23
N GLY A 178 12.10 9.77 8.11
CA GLY A 178 11.27 9.49 6.94
C GLY A 178 10.14 8.50 7.24
N ILE A 179 10.44 7.44 8.00
CA ILE A 179 9.45 6.45 8.44
C ILE A 179 8.41 7.10 9.36
N MET A 180 8.85 7.85 10.38
CA MET A 180 7.94 8.53 11.30
C MET A 180 7.04 9.54 10.59
N ALA A 181 7.60 10.34 9.68
CA ALA A 181 6.82 11.29 8.88
C ALA A 181 5.82 10.60 7.92
N ALA A 182 6.15 9.42 7.41
CA ALA A 182 5.24 8.63 6.60
C ALA A 182 4.11 8.04 7.45
N LEU A 183 4.42 7.60 8.66
CA LEU A 183 3.47 7.10 9.64
C LEU A 183 2.47 8.20 10.05
N ASP A 184 2.96 9.37 10.44
CA ASP A 184 2.13 10.51 10.84
C ASP A 184 1.15 10.92 9.72
N ARG A 185 1.63 10.94 8.48
CA ARG A 185 0.77 11.21 7.32
C ARG A 185 -0.30 10.13 7.13
N ALA A 186 0.05 8.87 7.34
CA ALA A 186 -0.88 7.75 7.17
C ALA A 186 -1.99 7.77 8.23
N ILE A 187 -1.66 8.02 9.50
CA ILE A 187 -2.63 8.03 10.60
C ILE A 187 -3.33 9.38 10.80
N GLY A 188 -2.89 10.43 10.08
CA GLY A 188 -3.46 11.77 10.18
C GLY A 188 -3.11 12.49 11.50
N SER A 189 -2.05 12.05 12.19
CA SER A 189 -1.53 12.78 13.34
C SER A 189 -0.69 13.98 12.89
N LYS A 190 -0.74 15.05 13.66
CA LYS A 190 0.17 16.19 13.53
C LYS A 190 0.97 16.27 14.83
N TYR A 191 2.22 15.88 14.78
CA TYR A 191 3.20 16.21 15.78
C TYR A 191 4.04 17.40 15.33
#